data_b3473560535ca2c70a1999fdac9fc729
#
_entry.id   b3473560535ca2c70a1999fdac9fc729
#
_cell.length_a   1.000
_cell.length_b   1.000
_cell.length_c   1.000
_cell.angle_alpha   90.00
_cell.angle_beta   90.00
_cell.angle_gamma   90.00
#
_symmetry.space_group_name_H-M   'P 1'
#
loop_
_entity.id
_entity.type
_entity.pdbx_description
1 polymer ?
#
loop_
_entity_poly.entity_id
_entity_poly.type
_entity_poly.pdbx_seq_one_letter_code
_entity_poly.pdbx_strand_id
1 'polypeptide(L)'
;MTLTMTFSKPVQACFEMLDIDRAEGVWEDSVTVSASVGGANVPISAADFLPIGPSVAVVANDTIRGVGSEGNSSDLANVDFNSPAEVDEIQLDYYDLTGFTGGQVMGIHDLRWC
;
A
#
# COMPACT_ATOMS: atom_id res chain seq x y z
N MET A 1 -10.95 4.18 3.59
CA MET A 1 -10.54 5.33 2.76
C MET A 1 -9.97 4.82 1.45
N THR A 2 -10.35 5.42 0.36
CA THR A 2 -9.86 5.06 -0.97
C THR A 2 -9.07 6.24 -1.54
N LEU A 3 -7.84 5.96 -1.99
CA LEU A 3 -7.01 6.90 -2.72
C LEU A 3 -6.87 6.40 -4.15
N THR A 4 -7.18 7.25 -5.13
CA THR A 4 -7.03 6.92 -6.55
C THR A 4 -5.98 7.83 -7.17
N MET A 5 -5.00 7.24 -7.84
CA MET A 5 -3.98 7.96 -8.61
C MET A 5 -4.22 7.68 -10.09
N THR A 6 -4.34 8.74 -10.89
CA THR A 6 -4.52 8.63 -12.34
C THR A 6 -3.35 9.31 -13.05
N PHE A 7 -2.94 8.73 -14.16
CA PHE A 7 -1.84 9.25 -14.97
C PHE A 7 -2.34 9.58 -16.36
N SER A 8 -1.82 10.66 -16.96
CA SER A 8 -2.25 11.11 -18.29
C SER A 8 -1.88 10.15 -19.41
N LYS A 9 -0.94 9.23 -19.16
CA LYS A 9 -0.56 8.14 -20.05
C LYS A 9 -0.12 6.95 -19.21
N PRO A 10 -0.14 5.72 -19.74
CA PRO A 10 0.34 4.55 -19.02
C PRO A 10 1.81 4.71 -18.61
N VAL A 11 2.10 4.40 -17.35
CA VAL A 11 3.44 4.45 -16.77
C VAL A 11 3.66 3.25 -15.87
N GLN A 12 4.91 2.82 -15.75
CA GLN A 12 5.28 1.91 -14.68
C GLN A 12 5.54 2.74 -13.42
N ALA A 13 4.64 2.62 -12.44
CA ALA A 13 4.65 3.47 -11.26
C ALA A 13 5.28 2.73 -10.07
N CYS A 14 6.12 3.44 -9.34
CA CYS A 14 6.75 2.96 -8.12
C CYS A 14 6.57 3.98 -7.02
N PHE A 15 6.26 3.52 -5.82
CA PHE A 15 6.12 4.39 -4.66
C PHE A 15 6.31 3.58 -3.37
N GLU A 16 6.53 4.30 -2.28
CA GLU A 16 6.61 3.72 -0.94
C GLU A 16 5.33 4.03 -0.17
N MET A 17 4.76 3.02 0.46
CA MET A 17 3.68 3.18 1.42
C MET A 17 4.26 3.23 2.82
N LEU A 18 3.88 4.23 3.59
CA LEU A 18 4.47 4.51 4.89
C LEU A 18 3.52 4.10 6.01
N ASP A 19 4.08 3.53 7.07
CA ASP A 19 3.43 3.36 8.36
C ASP A 19 2.21 2.43 8.31
N ILE A 20 2.36 1.30 7.64
CA ILE A 20 1.35 0.24 7.62
C ILE A 20 1.64 -0.69 8.80
N ASP A 21 1.06 -0.38 9.96
CA ASP A 21 1.41 -1.07 11.19
C ASP A 21 0.18 -1.58 11.96
N ARG A 22 0.42 -2.13 13.13
CA ARG A 22 -0.59 -2.66 14.02
C ARG A 22 -0.23 -2.32 15.47
N ALA A 23 -1.21 -1.85 16.22
CA ALA A 23 -1.15 -1.81 17.67
C ALA A 23 -2.19 -2.79 18.20
N GLU A 24 -1.76 -3.86 18.82
CA GLU A 24 -2.62 -4.96 19.25
C GLU A 24 -3.77 -4.45 20.13
N GLY A 25 -5.00 -4.80 19.76
CA GLY A 25 -6.21 -4.37 20.45
C GLY A 25 -6.61 -2.94 20.21
N VAL A 26 -5.88 -2.17 19.40
CA VAL A 26 -6.16 -0.76 19.11
C VAL A 26 -6.43 -0.54 17.63
N TRP A 27 -5.45 -0.81 16.76
CA TRP A 27 -5.65 -0.70 15.30
C TRP A 27 -4.86 -1.78 14.57
N GLU A 28 -5.26 -2.03 13.34
CA GLU A 28 -4.58 -2.96 12.43
C GLU A 28 -4.78 -2.48 11.00
N ASP A 29 -3.76 -1.84 10.44
CA ASP A 29 -3.82 -1.25 9.11
C ASP A 29 -3.80 -2.32 8.03
N SER A 30 -4.62 -2.14 7.01
CA SER A 30 -4.65 -2.97 5.82
C SER A 30 -4.79 -2.10 4.58
N VAL A 31 -4.05 -2.44 3.53
CA VAL A 31 -4.13 -1.76 2.23
C VAL A 31 -4.27 -2.79 1.13
N THR A 32 -5.29 -2.64 0.31
CA THR A 32 -5.47 -3.41 -0.92
C THR A 32 -5.17 -2.50 -2.11
N VAL A 33 -4.35 -2.98 -3.02
CA VAL A 33 -3.93 -2.24 -4.22
C VAL A 33 -4.60 -2.85 -5.44
N SER A 34 -5.19 -2.00 -6.27
CA SER A 34 -5.67 -2.38 -7.60
C SER A 34 -5.11 -1.45 -8.65
N ALA A 35 -4.98 -1.92 -9.88
CA ALA A 35 -4.45 -1.14 -10.99
C ALA A 35 -5.17 -1.49 -12.27
N SER A 36 -5.21 -0.52 -13.18
CA SER A 36 -5.82 -0.67 -14.49
C SER A 36 -5.09 0.14 -15.55
N VAL A 37 -5.31 -0.23 -16.82
CA VAL A 37 -4.86 0.52 -17.98
C VAL A 37 -5.99 0.51 -19.01
N GLY A 38 -6.40 1.70 -19.44
CA GLY A 38 -7.52 1.84 -20.37
C GLY A 38 -8.82 1.20 -19.86
N GLY A 39 -9.04 1.17 -18.55
CA GLY A 39 -10.17 0.52 -17.91
C GLY A 39 -10.05 -0.99 -17.73
N ALA A 40 -8.99 -1.62 -18.22
CA ALA A 40 -8.75 -3.05 -18.06
C ALA A 40 -7.90 -3.33 -16.81
N ASN A 41 -8.33 -4.28 -15.98
CA ASN A 41 -7.61 -4.64 -14.77
C ASN A 41 -6.20 -5.17 -15.08
N VAL A 42 -5.22 -4.68 -14.33
CA VAL A 42 -3.84 -5.20 -14.31
C VAL A 42 -3.65 -5.93 -12.99
N PRO A 43 -3.52 -7.28 -13.00
CA PRO A 43 -3.42 -8.05 -11.78
C PRO A 43 -2.15 -7.71 -10.98
N ILE A 44 -2.32 -7.48 -9.69
CA ILE A 44 -1.23 -7.28 -8.73
C ILE A 44 -0.85 -8.64 -8.15
N SER A 45 0.43 -8.83 -7.88
CA SER A 45 0.93 -10.04 -7.22
C SER A 45 1.71 -9.68 -5.96
N ALA A 46 1.90 -10.67 -5.10
CA ALA A 46 2.69 -10.49 -3.87
C ALA A 46 4.12 -10.01 -4.15
N ALA A 47 4.69 -10.38 -5.29
CA ALA A 47 6.04 -9.99 -5.69
C ALA A 47 6.16 -8.48 -6.03
N ASP A 48 5.06 -7.78 -6.23
CA ASP A 48 5.06 -6.35 -6.51
C ASP A 48 5.24 -5.50 -5.24
N PHE A 49 5.18 -6.12 -4.07
CA PHE A 49 5.38 -5.49 -2.76
C PHE A 49 6.72 -5.93 -2.17
N LEU A 50 7.50 -4.96 -1.68
CA LEU A 50 8.76 -5.20 -1.00
C LEU A 50 8.71 -4.58 0.40
N PRO A 51 8.31 -5.34 1.44
CA PRO A 51 8.32 -4.86 2.82
C PRO A 51 9.74 -4.49 3.24
N ILE A 52 9.91 -3.30 3.83
CA ILE A 52 11.22 -2.81 4.27
C ILE A 52 11.60 -3.41 5.61
N GLY A 53 10.61 -3.70 6.47
CA GLY A 53 10.86 -4.27 7.77
C GLY A 53 9.84 -5.33 8.17
N PRO A 54 9.97 -5.88 9.40
CA PRO A 54 9.14 -7.00 9.85
C PRO A 54 7.75 -6.61 10.36
N SER A 55 7.44 -5.31 10.47
CA SER A 55 6.16 -4.84 11.04
C SER A 55 5.02 -4.77 10.04
N VAL A 56 5.27 -5.14 8.80
CA VAL A 56 4.27 -5.24 7.74
C VAL A 56 4.47 -6.53 6.95
N ALA A 57 3.38 -7.13 6.48
CA ALA A 57 3.44 -8.38 5.73
C ALA A 57 2.51 -8.31 4.51
N VAL A 58 2.91 -9.02 3.44
CA VAL A 58 2.06 -9.29 2.30
C VAL A 58 1.18 -10.50 2.64
N VAL A 59 -0.13 -10.31 2.71
CA VAL A 59 -1.07 -11.36 3.17
C VAL A 59 -1.91 -11.96 2.05
N ALA A 60 -1.95 -11.29 0.89
CA ALA A 60 -2.60 -11.77 -0.33
C ALA A 60 -1.88 -11.17 -1.52
N ASN A 61 -2.26 -11.54 -2.75
CA ASN A 61 -1.59 -11.03 -3.94
C ASN A 61 -1.66 -9.50 -4.07
N ASP A 62 -2.71 -8.88 -3.55
CA ASP A 62 -2.95 -7.45 -3.68
C ASP A 62 -3.06 -6.72 -2.34
N THR A 63 -2.79 -7.39 -1.22
CA THR A 63 -3.07 -6.84 0.11
C THR A 63 -1.87 -6.95 1.04
N ILE A 64 -1.53 -5.84 1.68
CA ILE A 64 -0.55 -5.77 2.76
C ILE A 64 -1.24 -5.42 4.07
N ARG A 65 -0.64 -5.83 5.19
CA ARG A 65 -1.22 -5.63 6.52
C ARG A 65 -0.14 -5.37 7.55
N GLY A 66 -0.40 -4.47 8.48
CA GLY A 66 0.44 -4.26 9.65
C GLY A 66 0.40 -5.47 10.57
N VAL A 67 1.57 -5.91 11.04
CA VAL A 67 1.72 -7.05 11.95
C VAL A 67 2.54 -6.70 13.19
N GLY A 68 3.11 -5.49 13.23
CA GLY A 68 3.85 -4.97 14.38
C GLY A 68 3.62 -3.48 14.54
N SER A 69 3.94 -2.93 15.71
CA SER A 69 3.75 -1.52 16.04
C SER A 69 5.04 -0.74 15.81
N GLU A 70 4.94 0.37 15.07
CA GLU A 70 6.06 1.27 14.79
C GLU A 70 5.64 2.73 14.98
N GLY A 71 6.61 3.58 15.32
CA GLY A 71 6.39 5.03 15.31
C GLY A 71 6.47 5.61 13.90
N ASN A 72 5.89 6.80 13.70
CA ASN A 72 5.81 7.45 12.39
C ASN A 72 7.18 7.73 11.74
N SER A 73 8.26 7.76 12.54
CA SER A 73 9.62 7.96 12.04
C SER A 73 10.36 6.66 11.70
N SER A 74 9.74 5.50 11.97
CA SER A 74 10.31 4.19 11.65
C SER A 74 9.98 3.79 10.23
N ASP A 75 10.92 3.14 9.54
CA ASP A 75 10.68 2.55 8.21
C ASP A 75 10.31 1.07 8.27
N LEU A 76 10.23 0.47 9.46
CA LEU A 76 10.00 -0.98 9.63
C LEU A 76 8.58 -1.42 9.26
N ALA A 77 7.65 -0.49 9.11
CA ALA A 77 6.29 -0.72 8.64
C ALA A 77 6.04 -0.15 7.25
N ASN A 78 7.10 0.14 6.49
CA ASN A 78 7.02 0.69 5.14
C ASN A 78 7.12 -0.42 4.09
N VAL A 79 6.49 -0.18 2.95
CA VAL A 79 6.46 -1.12 1.82
C VAL A 79 6.71 -0.38 0.52
N ASP A 80 7.71 -0.83 -0.25
CA ASP A 80 7.86 -0.40 -1.63
C ASP A 80 6.90 -1.16 -2.52
N PHE A 81 6.22 -0.45 -3.41
CA PHE A 81 5.35 -1.02 -4.44
C PHE A 81 5.88 -0.66 -5.82
N ASN A 82 5.97 -1.66 -6.68
CA ASN A 82 6.33 -1.51 -8.09
C ASN A 82 5.21 -2.08 -8.94
N SER A 83 4.56 -1.27 -9.78
CA SER A 83 3.51 -1.79 -10.64
C SER A 83 4.08 -2.86 -11.60
N PRO A 84 3.37 -3.98 -11.81
CA PRO A 84 3.88 -5.10 -12.61
C PRO A 84 3.95 -4.79 -14.09
N ALA A 85 3.27 -3.74 -14.54
CA ALA A 85 3.20 -3.31 -15.92
C ALA A 85 2.90 -1.81 -15.96
N GLU A 86 2.86 -1.21 -17.15
CA GLU A 86 2.38 0.15 -17.32
C GLU A 86 0.90 0.23 -16.99
N VAL A 87 0.52 1.22 -16.18
CA VAL A 87 -0.84 1.47 -15.73
C VAL A 87 -1.16 2.95 -15.84
N ASP A 88 -2.44 3.29 -15.99
CA ASP A 88 -2.89 4.67 -15.97
C ASP A 88 -3.76 4.99 -14.74
N GLU A 89 -4.08 3.99 -13.93
CA GLU A 89 -4.78 4.17 -12.66
C GLU A 89 -4.30 3.17 -11.62
N ILE A 90 -4.08 3.67 -10.40
CA ILE A 90 -3.82 2.84 -9.21
C ILE A 90 -4.78 3.29 -8.13
N GLN A 91 -5.43 2.33 -7.47
CA GLN A 91 -6.33 2.58 -6.35
C GLN A 91 -5.80 1.87 -5.10
N LEU A 92 -5.75 2.60 -4.00
CA LEU A 92 -5.38 2.07 -2.69
C LEU A 92 -6.62 2.13 -1.79
N ASP A 93 -7.04 0.99 -1.29
CA ASP A 93 -8.10 0.90 -0.30
C ASP A 93 -7.47 0.66 1.07
N TYR A 94 -7.46 1.71 1.88
CA TYR A 94 -6.95 1.68 3.25
C TYR A 94 -8.10 1.51 4.22
N TYR A 95 -7.95 0.58 5.16
CA TYR A 95 -8.93 0.37 6.22
C TYR A 95 -8.27 -0.23 7.47
N ASP A 96 -8.96 -0.06 8.59
CA ASP A 96 -8.57 -0.63 9.86
C ASP A 96 -9.39 -1.90 10.12
N LEU A 97 -8.72 -3.03 10.27
CA LEU A 97 -9.36 -4.34 10.46
C LEU A 97 -10.07 -4.45 11.81
N THR A 98 -9.72 -3.60 12.80
CA THR A 98 -10.36 -3.59 14.11
C THR A 98 -11.58 -2.66 14.17
N GLY A 99 -11.80 -1.85 13.13
CA GLY A 99 -12.84 -0.82 13.12
C GLY A 99 -12.48 0.43 13.92
N PHE A 100 -11.23 0.57 14.37
CA PHE A 100 -10.77 1.76 15.08
C PHE A 100 -10.82 3.00 14.18
N THR A 101 -11.35 4.11 14.69
CA THR A 101 -11.52 5.35 13.93
C THR A 101 -10.65 6.50 14.46
N GLY A 102 -9.62 6.18 15.22
CA GLY A 102 -8.71 7.17 15.82
C GLY A 102 -7.61 7.61 14.86
N GLY A 103 -6.48 8.05 15.42
CA GLY A 103 -5.45 8.79 14.74
C GLY A 103 -4.38 8.00 14.00
N GLN A 104 -4.65 6.79 13.50
CA GLN A 104 -3.68 6.11 12.65
C GLN A 104 -3.53 6.82 11.31
N VAL A 105 -2.33 6.75 10.75
CA VAL A 105 -1.94 7.47 9.53
C VAL A 105 -1.21 6.51 8.60
N MET A 106 -1.48 6.63 7.30
CA MET A 106 -0.62 6.07 6.28
C MET A 106 -0.20 7.17 5.30
N GLY A 107 0.96 7.03 4.70
CA GLY A 107 1.46 7.98 3.71
C GLY A 107 1.92 7.32 2.43
N ILE A 108 2.01 8.12 1.38
CA ILE A 108 2.64 7.75 0.11
C ILE A 108 3.87 8.63 -0.07
N HIS A 109 4.98 8.01 -0.43
CA HIS A 109 6.25 8.71 -0.58
C HIS A 109 6.93 8.28 -1.87
N ASP A 110 7.67 9.21 -2.46
CA ASP A 110 8.58 8.95 -3.57
C ASP A 110 7.89 8.31 -4.79
N LEU A 111 6.75 8.89 -5.18
CA LEU A 111 6.08 8.47 -6.42
C LEU A 111 6.98 8.80 -7.62
N ARG A 112 7.33 7.76 -8.37
CA ARG A 112 8.25 7.89 -9.51
C ARG A 112 7.88 6.91 -10.62
N TRP A 113 8.45 7.16 -11.77
CA TRP A 113 8.43 6.19 -12.89
C TRP A 113 9.58 5.21 -12.73
N CYS A 114 9.30 3.93 -12.78
CA CYS A 114 10.34 2.91 -12.63
C CYS A 114 10.58 2.03 -13.87
#